data_61bf1e31acf09e658a2b66eee206eb83
#
_entry.id   61bf1e31acf09e658a2b66eee206eb83
#
_cell.length_a   1.000
_cell.length_b   1.000
_cell.length_c   1.000
_cell.angle_alpha   90.00
_cell.angle_beta   90.00
_cell.angle_gamma   90.00
#
_symmetry.space_group_name_H-M   'P 1'
#
loop_
_entity.id
_entity.type
_entity.pdbx_description
1 polymer ?
#
loop_
_entity_poly.entity_id
_entity_poly.type
_entity_poly.pdbx_seq_one_letter_code
_entity_poly.pdbx_strand_id
1 'polypeptide(L)'
;MTLQDYLRDPCGMLSIPYWKAQTVQMPPHIRIVHHRDYDAAAWADWNDEPYFRLMHDLCSIAPAEGPFVCRVAAEAELPLIRELINRSYTDLAVSMKQLQGYRTTPAFAADLWLIALDAQSGEPVGCGIADIDPVAGEGALEWIQVLPEHRRRGAGRFIVNSLLNRMAGRAAFATVSGQVNNITNPEGLYRRCGFTGSDVWHILKKR
;
A
#
# COMPACT_ATOMS: atom_id res chain seq x y z
N MET A 1 -1.88 16.89 14.98
CA MET A 1 -1.13 16.96 13.69
C MET A 1 -1.93 17.84 12.73
N THR A 2 -1.29 18.83 12.14
CA THR A 2 -1.90 19.64 11.07
C THR A 2 -1.53 19.07 9.70
N LEU A 3 -2.26 19.46 8.64
CA LEU A 3 -1.91 19.08 7.27
C LEU A 3 -0.48 19.55 6.92
N GLN A 4 -0.11 20.77 7.33
CA GLN A 4 1.23 21.30 7.07
C GLN A 4 2.33 20.50 7.77
N ASP A 5 2.10 20.02 8.98
CA ASP A 5 3.05 19.16 9.68
C ASP A 5 3.22 17.84 8.92
N TYR A 6 2.11 17.24 8.48
CA TYR A 6 2.13 16.02 7.69
C TYR A 6 2.91 16.18 6.37
N LEU A 7 2.64 17.25 5.62
CA LEU A 7 3.29 17.50 4.32
C LEU A 7 4.80 17.81 4.41
N ARG A 8 5.30 18.21 5.59
CA ARG A 8 6.76 18.36 5.81
C ARG A 8 7.49 17.03 5.95
N ASP A 9 6.82 16.03 6.49
CA ASP A 9 7.41 14.72 6.76
C ASP A 9 6.35 13.61 6.67
N PRO A 10 5.88 13.30 5.45
CA PRO A 10 4.79 12.33 5.27
C PRO A 10 5.13 10.92 5.74
N CYS A 11 6.42 10.54 5.73
CA CYS A 11 6.86 9.23 6.17
C CYS A 11 7.18 9.17 7.67
N GLY A 12 7.68 10.25 8.25
CA GLY A 12 8.01 10.35 9.68
C GLY A 12 6.84 10.78 10.56
N MET A 13 5.68 11.11 9.97
CA MET A 13 4.44 11.28 10.69
C MET A 13 3.66 9.95 10.79
N LEU A 14 2.51 9.91 11.43
CA LEU A 14 1.75 8.69 11.63
C LEU A 14 1.55 7.92 10.31
N SER A 15 1.82 6.62 10.32
CA SER A 15 1.78 5.78 9.10
C SER A 15 0.38 5.57 8.51
N ILE A 16 -0.67 5.97 9.21
CA ILE A 16 -2.03 6.01 8.70
C ILE A 16 -2.17 7.27 7.84
N PRO A 17 -2.65 7.20 6.60
CA PRO A 17 -2.92 8.37 5.77
C PRO A 17 -3.71 9.43 6.52
N TYR A 18 -3.40 10.70 6.28
CA TYR A 18 -3.95 11.83 7.05
C TYR A 18 -5.50 11.79 7.19
N TRP A 19 -6.20 11.50 6.11
CA TRP A 19 -7.64 11.40 6.10
C TRP A 19 -8.17 10.21 6.92
N LYS A 20 -7.46 9.08 7.00
CA LYS A 20 -7.79 7.93 7.85
C LYS A 20 -7.53 8.23 9.32
N ALA A 21 -6.48 8.98 9.65
CA ALA A 21 -6.14 9.34 11.02
C ALA A 21 -7.22 10.15 11.73
N GLN A 22 -8.09 10.83 10.98
CA GLN A 22 -9.20 11.60 11.54
C GLN A 22 -10.38 10.73 12.01
N THR A 23 -10.48 9.51 11.50
CA THR A 23 -11.65 8.64 11.70
C THR A 23 -11.36 7.36 12.48
N VAL A 24 -10.08 6.95 12.57
CA VAL A 24 -9.68 5.69 13.21
C VAL A 24 -9.24 5.96 14.65
N GLN A 25 -10.01 5.45 15.61
CA GLN A 25 -9.58 5.34 17.00
C GLN A 25 -8.72 4.09 17.16
N MET A 26 -7.48 4.28 17.63
CA MET A 26 -6.59 3.16 17.90
C MET A 26 -7.09 2.36 19.10
N PRO A 27 -7.29 1.03 18.96
CA PRO A 27 -7.64 0.18 20.09
C PRO A 27 -6.62 0.28 21.21
N PRO A 28 -7.03 0.14 22.48
CA PRO A 28 -6.13 0.32 23.64
C PRO A 28 -4.96 -0.70 23.68
N HIS A 29 -5.12 -1.84 22.99
CA HIS A 29 -4.11 -2.89 22.89
C HIS A 29 -3.16 -2.71 21.70
N ILE A 30 -3.28 -1.61 20.93
CA ILE A 30 -2.39 -1.28 19.82
C ILE A 30 -1.70 0.06 20.08
N ARG A 31 -0.41 0.12 19.76
CA ARG A 31 0.36 1.36 19.69
C ARG A 31 1.12 1.40 18.38
N ILE A 32 1.28 2.59 17.83
CA ILE A 32 2.11 2.83 16.65
C ILE A 32 3.18 3.84 17.07
N VAL A 33 4.45 3.44 16.98
CA VAL A 33 5.59 4.23 17.43
C VAL A 33 6.59 4.34 16.29
N HIS A 34 7.05 5.55 15.99
CA HIS A 34 8.11 5.74 15.01
C HIS A 34 9.44 5.21 15.53
N HIS A 35 10.32 4.69 14.68
CA HIS A 35 11.59 4.08 15.08
C HIS A 35 12.49 5.03 15.88
N ARG A 36 12.43 6.34 15.63
CA ARG A 36 13.18 7.34 16.39
C ARG A 36 12.79 7.42 17.87
N ASP A 37 11.55 7.03 18.21
CA ASP A 37 10.98 7.08 19.56
C ASP A 37 10.79 5.66 20.15
N TYR A 38 11.23 4.63 19.43
CA TYR A 38 11.07 3.24 19.83
C TYR A 38 12.20 2.81 20.77
N ASP A 39 11.84 2.27 21.92
CA ASP A 39 12.74 1.61 22.85
C ASP A 39 12.26 0.17 23.12
N ALA A 40 13.02 -0.80 22.65
CA ALA A 40 12.69 -2.22 22.78
C ALA A 40 12.52 -2.66 24.25
N ALA A 41 13.24 -2.04 25.20
CA ALA A 41 13.12 -2.38 26.62
C ALA A 41 11.78 -1.89 27.19
N ALA A 42 11.32 -0.71 26.79
CA ALA A 42 10.03 -0.17 27.21
C ALA A 42 8.83 -0.96 26.67
N TRP A 43 9.02 -1.72 25.59
CA TRP A 43 7.96 -2.48 24.90
C TRP A 43 8.17 -4.00 24.96
N ALA A 44 8.96 -4.51 25.92
CA ALA A 44 9.33 -5.93 26.02
C ALA A 44 8.11 -6.88 26.12
N ASP A 45 6.99 -6.42 26.71
CA ASP A 45 5.76 -7.20 26.86
C ASP A 45 4.80 -7.10 25.66
N TRP A 46 5.23 -6.43 24.57
CA TRP A 46 4.44 -6.25 23.36
C TRP A 46 5.02 -7.06 22.21
N ASN A 47 4.16 -7.50 21.32
CA ASN A 47 4.58 -8.03 20.04
C ASN A 47 4.85 -6.86 19.10
N ASP A 48 6.06 -6.79 18.54
CA ASP A 48 6.49 -5.75 17.64
C ASP A 48 6.41 -6.23 16.20
N GLU A 49 5.69 -5.48 15.37
CA GLU A 49 5.61 -5.69 13.92
C GLU A 49 6.11 -4.40 13.24
N PRO A 50 7.40 -4.33 12.83
CA PRO A 50 7.93 -3.15 12.17
C PRO A 50 7.48 -3.07 10.71
N TYR A 51 7.10 -1.86 10.28
CA TYR A 51 6.71 -1.52 8.91
C TYR A 51 7.60 -0.39 8.39
N PHE A 52 8.20 -0.59 7.22
CA PHE A 52 8.81 0.52 6.49
C PHE A 52 7.72 1.44 5.93
N ARG A 53 8.06 2.73 5.77
CA ARG A 53 7.26 3.68 5.00
C ARG A 53 8.16 4.42 4.03
N LEU A 54 7.79 4.38 2.75
CA LEU A 54 8.55 4.97 1.66
C LEU A 54 7.69 5.96 0.89
N MET A 55 8.35 6.91 0.21
CA MET A 55 7.71 7.94 -0.61
C MET A 55 8.29 7.94 -2.02
N HIS A 56 7.45 8.28 -2.99
CA HIS A 56 7.79 8.55 -4.39
C HIS A 56 7.30 9.96 -4.75
N ASP A 57 8.14 10.79 -5.34
CA ASP A 57 7.84 12.19 -5.68
C ASP A 57 7.00 12.36 -6.96
N LEU A 58 6.70 11.29 -7.67
CA LEU A 58 5.97 11.25 -8.94
C LEU A 58 6.60 12.07 -10.09
N CYS A 59 7.84 12.56 -9.93
CA CYS A 59 8.52 13.36 -10.94
C CYS A 59 9.14 12.50 -12.06
N SER A 60 9.59 11.29 -11.73
CA SER A 60 10.21 10.36 -12.68
C SER A 60 9.70 8.95 -12.46
N ILE A 61 8.75 8.54 -13.28
CA ILE A 61 8.09 7.25 -13.18
C ILE A 61 8.53 6.36 -14.34
N ALA A 62 9.02 5.17 -14.00
CA ALA A 62 9.37 4.19 -15.02
C ALA A 62 8.10 3.67 -15.75
N PRO A 63 8.20 3.35 -17.05
CA PRO A 63 7.08 2.74 -17.77
C PRO A 63 6.70 1.39 -17.15
N ALA A 64 5.42 1.05 -17.28
CA ALA A 64 4.92 -0.27 -16.92
C ALA A 64 5.19 -1.25 -18.08
N GLU A 65 6.36 -1.89 -18.04
CA GLU A 65 6.82 -2.81 -19.08
C GLU A 65 6.76 -4.27 -18.62
N GLY A 66 6.38 -5.16 -19.53
CA GLY A 66 6.34 -6.60 -19.28
C GLY A 66 5.22 -7.30 -20.04
N PRO A 67 5.11 -8.63 -19.95
CA PRO A 67 4.09 -9.41 -20.63
C PRO A 67 2.76 -9.37 -19.86
N PHE A 68 2.35 -8.19 -19.41
CA PHE A 68 1.16 -7.98 -18.59
C PHE A 68 0.31 -6.83 -19.13
N VAL A 69 -0.98 -6.86 -18.78
CA VAL A 69 -1.92 -5.76 -18.99
C VAL A 69 -2.61 -5.43 -17.68
N CYS A 70 -2.67 -4.14 -17.31
CA CYS A 70 -3.51 -3.67 -16.21
C CYS A 70 -4.77 -3.01 -16.75
N ARG A 71 -5.91 -3.43 -16.23
CA ARG A 71 -7.20 -2.78 -16.45
C ARG A 71 -7.86 -2.39 -15.14
N VAL A 72 -8.74 -1.41 -15.19
CA VAL A 72 -9.55 -1.02 -14.05
C VAL A 72 -10.55 -2.14 -13.73
N ALA A 73 -10.68 -2.46 -12.46
CA ALA A 73 -11.66 -3.43 -11.98
C ALA A 73 -13.07 -2.81 -12.02
N ALA A 74 -14.02 -3.51 -12.61
CA ALA A 74 -15.43 -3.17 -12.49
C ALA A 74 -15.95 -3.47 -11.07
N GLU A 75 -17.05 -2.83 -10.67
CA GLU A 75 -17.66 -3.07 -9.35
C GLU A 75 -18.05 -4.54 -9.15
N ALA A 76 -18.58 -5.18 -10.18
CA ALA A 76 -18.95 -6.59 -10.15
C ALA A 76 -17.76 -7.54 -9.94
N GLU A 77 -16.51 -7.03 -10.09
CA GLU A 77 -15.27 -7.80 -9.93
C GLU A 77 -14.64 -7.69 -8.52
N LEU A 78 -15.30 -7.02 -7.58
CA LEU A 78 -14.85 -7.03 -6.17
C LEU A 78 -14.62 -8.44 -5.59
N PRO A 79 -15.45 -9.47 -5.93
CA PRO A 79 -15.15 -10.85 -5.51
C PRO A 79 -13.80 -11.35 -6.05
N LEU A 80 -13.43 -11.02 -7.29
CA LEU A 80 -12.14 -11.37 -7.87
C LEU A 80 -10.99 -10.64 -7.17
N ILE A 81 -11.12 -9.33 -6.92
CA ILE A 81 -10.13 -8.57 -6.14
C ILE A 81 -9.91 -9.21 -4.77
N ARG A 82 -11.00 -9.56 -4.05
CA ARG A 82 -10.90 -10.25 -2.77
C ARG A 82 -10.15 -11.57 -2.88
N GLU A 83 -10.46 -12.37 -3.90
CA GLU A 83 -9.80 -13.66 -4.14
C GLU A 83 -8.29 -13.45 -4.37
N LEU A 84 -7.90 -12.53 -5.26
CA LEU A 84 -6.50 -12.23 -5.55
C LEU A 84 -5.72 -11.79 -4.30
N ILE A 85 -6.33 -10.95 -3.45
CA ILE A 85 -5.72 -10.57 -2.17
C ILE A 85 -5.57 -11.78 -1.27
N ASN A 86 -6.65 -12.53 -1.01
CA ASN A 86 -6.66 -13.61 -0.03
C ASN A 86 -5.77 -14.80 -0.44
N ARG A 87 -5.63 -15.08 -1.74
CA ARG A 87 -4.70 -16.10 -2.24
C ARG A 87 -3.23 -15.68 -2.17
N SER A 88 -2.99 -14.39 -2.04
CA SER A 88 -1.61 -13.85 -1.94
C SER A 88 -1.04 -13.87 -0.53
N TYR A 89 -1.85 -14.12 0.49
CA TYR A 89 -1.46 -14.20 1.90
C TYR A 89 -1.81 -15.56 2.51
N THR A 90 -1.10 -15.93 3.57
CA THR A 90 -1.37 -17.13 4.36
C THR A 90 -2.08 -16.81 5.69
N ASP A 91 -1.89 -15.60 6.19
CA ASP A 91 -2.23 -15.15 7.53
C ASP A 91 -3.14 -13.92 7.57
N LEU A 92 -3.50 -13.41 6.41
CA LEU A 92 -4.37 -12.24 6.28
C LEU A 92 -5.47 -12.50 5.26
N ALA A 93 -6.69 -12.11 5.60
CA ALA A 93 -7.82 -12.18 4.70
C ALA A 93 -8.64 -10.89 4.76
N VAL A 94 -9.05 -10.40 3.59
CA VAL A 94 -9.96 -9.26 3.46
C VAL A 94 -11.38 -9.76 3.17
N SER A 95 -12.36 -9.16 3.84
CA SER A 95 -13.77 -9.42 3.62
C SER A 95 -14.37 -8.50 2.54
N MET A 96 -15.50 -8.91 1.95
CA MET A 96 -16.25 -8.05 1.03
C MET A 96 -16.67 -6.73 1.69
N LYS A 97 -17.09 -6.79 2.98
CA LYS A 97 -17.47 -5.59 3.74
C LYS A 97 -16.32 -4.58 3.85
N GLN A 98 -15.09 -5.05 4.07
CA GLN A 98 -13.91 -4.18 4.11
C GLN A 98 -13.64 -3.54 2.74
N LEU A 99 -13.64 -4.31 1.65
CA LEU A 99 -13.45 -3.78 0.30
C LEU A 99 -14.53 -2.75 -0.08
N GLN A 100 -15.79 -3.03 0.25
CA GLN A 100 -16.88 -2.08 0.07
C GLN A 100 -16.69 -0.81 0.92
N GLY A 101 -16.22 -0.96 2.16
CA GLY A 101 -15.92 0.16 3.05
C GLY A 101 -14.81 1.07 2.51
N TYR A 102 -13.77 0.53 1.90
CA TYR A 102 -12.72 1.35 1.27
C TYR A 102 -13.27 2.23 0.15
N ARG A 103 -14.26 1.75 -0.59
CA ARG A 103 -14.88 2.51 -1.70
C ARG A 103 -15.77 3.66 -1.24
N THR A 104 -16.08 3.76 0.04
CA THR A 104 -16.88 4.85 0.61
C THR A 104 -16.04 5.97 1.22
N THR A 105 -14.72 5.84 1.18
CA THR A 105 -13.80 6.85 1.72
C THR A 105 -13.63 8.02 0.75
N PRO A 106 -13.34 9.24 1.25
CA PRO A 106 -13.05 10.40 0.39
C PRO A 106 -11.83 10.23 -0.52
N ALA A 107 -10.93 9.32 -0.17
CA ALA A 107 -9.72 9.03 -0.93
C ALA A 107 -9.91 7.96 -2.02
N PHE A 108 -11.09 7.35 -2.10
CA PHE A 108 -11.37 6.31 -3.09
C PHE A 108 -11.21 6.83 -4.52
N ALA A 109 -10.38 6.15 -5.31
CA ALA A 109 -10.17 6.43 -6.71
C ALA A 109 -10.41 5.14 -7.54
N ALA A 110 -11.57 5.06 -8.19
CA ALA A 110 -12.01 3.84 -8.88
C ALA A 110 -11.02 3.36 -9.95
N ASP A 111 -10.39 4.28 -10.65
CA ASP A 111 -9.41 4.01 -11.71
C ASP A 111 -8.03 3.56 -11.21
N LEU A 112 -7.82 3.58 -9.89
CA LEU A 112 -6.64 3.02 -9.21
C LEU A 112 -6.89 1.64 -8.59
N TRP A 113 -8.03 1.02 -8.88
CA TRP A 113 -8.31 -0.37 -8.53
C TRP A 113 -8.08 -1.24 -9.77
N LEU A 114 -6.90 -1.85 -9.85
CA LEU A 114 -6.41 -2.53 -11.04
C LEU A 114 -6.40 -4.05 -10.87
N ILE A 115 -6.79 -4.76 -11.93
CA ILE A 115 -6.52 -6.18 -12.13
C ILE A 115 -5.39 -6.29 -13.15
N ALA A 116 -4.33 -7.01 -12.80
CA ALA A 116 -3.24 -7.35 -13.69
C ALA A 116 -3.49 -8.71 -14.32
N LEU A 117 -3.37 -8.79 -15.62
CA LEU A 117 -3.56 -9.99 -16.43
C LEU A 117 -2.25 -10.36 -17.12
N ASP A 118 -2.02 -11.64 -17.32
CA ASP A 118 -1.03 -12.12 -18.28
C ASP A 118 -1.48 -11.75 -19.69
N ALA A 119 -0.63 -11.07 -20.45
CA ALA A 119 -1.02 -10.54 -21.76
C ALA A 119 -1.30 -11.63 -22.81
N GLN A 120 -0.77 -12.84 -22.63
CA GLN A 120 -0.94 -13.96 -23.56
C GLN A 120 -2.18 -14.78 -23.24
N SER A 121 -2.36 -15.16 -21.97
CA SER A 121 -3.49 -16.02 -21.54
C SER A 121 -4.74 -15.25 -21.18
N GLY A 122 -4.61 -13.97 -20.82
CA GLY A 122 -5.69 -13.16 -20.25
C GLY A 122 -6.05 -13.50 -18.81
N GLU A 123 -5.32 -14.41 -18.17
CA GLU A 123 -5.59 -14.84 -16.79
C GLU A 123 -5.15 -13.78 -15.77
N PRO A 124 -5.91 -13.59 -14.68
CA PRO A 124 -5.52 -12.72 -13.59
C PRO A 124 -4.26 -13.21 -12.90
N VAL A 125 -3.25 -12.35 -12.80
CA VAL A 125 -1.96 -12.66 -12.12
C VAL A 125 -1.81 -11.92 -10.80
N GLY A 126 -2.63 -10.89 -10.57
CA GLY A 126 -2.57 -10.06 -9.37
C GLY A 126 -3.49 -8.86 -9.44
N CYS A 127 -3.41 -8.01 -8.42
CA CYS A 127 -4.13 -6.75 -8.37
C CYS A 127 -3.30 -5.66 -7.70
N GLY A 128 -3.69 -4.40 -7.97
CA GLY A 128 -3.16 -3.22 -7.30
C GLY A 128 -4.30 -2.29 -6.91
N ILE A 129 -4.33 -1.86 -5.66
CA ILE A 129 -5.27 -0.88 -5.14
C ILE A 129 -4.48 0.29 -4.59
N ALA A 130 -4.89 1.49 -4.98
CA ALA A 130 -4.38 2.71 -4.40
C ALA A 130 -5.51 3.73 -4.24
N ASP A 131 -5.30 4.65 -3.32
CA ASP A 131 -6.18 5.76 -3.00
C ASP A 131 -5.49 7.09 -3.34
N ILE A 132 -6.26 8.17 -3.52
CA ILE A 132 -5.73 9.53 -3.57
C ILE A 132 -6.44 10.37 -2.52
N ASP A 133 -5.67 10.87 -1.55
CA ASP A 133 -6.19 11.87 -0.61
C ASP A 133 -6.16 13.25 -1.29
N PRO A 134 -7.33 13.82 -1.64
CA PRO A 134 -7.38 15.11 -2.32
C PRO A 134 -6.96 16.29 -1.42
N VAL A 135 -6.96 16.11 -0.10
CA VAL A 135 -6.58 17.16 0.86
C VAL A 135 -5.06 17.23 0.99
N ALA A 136 -4.41 16.08 1.12
CA ALA A 136 -2.95 16.01 1.20
C ALA A 136 -2.27 16.02 -0.18
N GLY A 137 -3.01 15.71 -1.24
CA GLY A 137 -2.42 15.44 -2.55
C GLY A 137 -1.56 14.17 -2.53
N GLU A 138 -1.90 13.21 -1.67
CA GLU A 138 -1.16 11.96 -1.48
C GLU A 138 -1.80 10.81 -2.24
N GLY A 139 -1.01 10.10 -3.04
CA GLY A 139 -1.36 8.77 -3.52
C GLY A 139 -0.88 7.71 -2.51
N ALA A 140 -1.75 6.84 -2.04
CA ALA A 140 -1.38 5.77 -1.10
C ALA A 140 -1.54 4.40 -1.77
N LEU A 141 -0.45 3.63 -1.88
CA LEU A 141 -0.52 2.24 -2.32
C LEU A 141 -0.99 1.37 -1.15
N GLU A 142 -2.18 0.78 -1.28
CA GLU A 142 -2.83 0.03 -0.19
C GLU A 142 -2.64 -1.49 -0.33
N TRP A 143 -2.88 -2.03 -1.52
CA TRP A 143 -2.79 -3.46 -1.79
C TRP A 143 -2.06 -3.70 -3.11
N ILE A 144 -0.89 -4.30 -3.05
CA ILE A 144 -0.12 -4.70 -4.23
C ILE A 144 0.11 -6.21 -4.13
N GLN A 145 -0.65 -6.97 -4.91
CA GLN A 145 -0.69 -8.42 -4.79
C GLN A 145 -0.36 -9.11 -6.11
N VAL A 146 0.48 -10.13 -6.01
CA VAL A 146 0.78 -11.05 -7.11
C VAL A 146 0.57 -12.46 -6.59
N LEU A 147 -0.22 -13.24 -7.29
CA LEU A 147 -0.44 -14.65 -6.96
C LEU A 147 0.89 -15.40 -6.86
N PRO A 148 1.06 -16.32 -5.90
CA PRO A 148 2.32 -17.02 -5.66
C PRO A 148 2.94 -17.61 -6.92
N GLU A 149 2.13 -18.27 -7.77
CA GLU A 149 2.51 -18.90 -9.02
C GLU A 149 2.99 -17.94 -10.13
N HIS A 150 2.65 -16.64 -9.98
CA HIS A 150 3.05 -15.60 -10.95
C HIS A 150 4.13 -14.65 -10.42
N ARG A 151 4.68 -14.90 -9.22
CA ARG A 151 5.76 -14.09 -8.64
C ARG A 151 7.06 -14.22 -9.42
N ARG A 152 7.98 -13.28 -9.21
CA ARG A 152 9.33 -13.24 -9.80
C ARG A 152 9.37 -13.08 -11.33
N ARG A 153 8.23 -12.78 -11.96
CA ARG A 153 8.08 -12.52 -13.41
C ARG A 153 7.99 -11.02 -13.74
N GLY A 154 8.11 -10.13 -12.74
CA GLY A 154 8.01 -8.68 -12.94
C GLY A 154 6.60 -8.09 -12.72
N ALA A 155 5.56 -8.91 -12.48
CA ALA A 155 4.17 -8.46 -12.33
C ALA A 155 3.98 -7.39 -11.24
N GLY A 156 4.64 -7.54 -10.09
CA GLY A 156 4.57 -6.54 -9.01
C GLY A 156 5.09 -5.17 -9.45
N ARG A 157 6.23 -5.11 -10.15
CA ARG A 157 6.78 -3.85 -10.69
C ARG A 157 5.85 -3.26 -11.73
N PHE A 158 5.27 -4.08 -12.59
CA PHE A 158 4.31 -3.66 -13.58
C PHE A 158 3.08 -3.01 -12.95
N ILE A 159 2.51 -3.62 -11.90
CA ILE A 159 1.35 -3.10 -11.16
C ILE A 159 1.70 -1.75 -10.49
N VAL A 160 2.82 -1.68 -9.76
CA VAL A 160 3.26 -0.45 -9.08
C VAL A 160 3.45 0.67 -10.08
N ASN A 161 4.20 0.46 -11.17
CA ASN A 161 4.42 1.48 -12.18
C ASN A 161 3.11 1.88 -12.88
N SER A 162 2.18 0.95 -13.10
CA SER A 162 0.85 1.26 -13.64
C SER A 162 0.06 2.20 -12.74
N LEU A 163 0.11 1.99 -11.42
CA LEU A 163 -0.53 2.87 -10.44
C LEU A 163 0.15 4.25 -10.39
N LEU A 164 1.49 4.30 -10.30
CA LEU A 164 2.25 5.55 -10.27
C LEU A 164 1.97 6.41 -11.52
N ASN A 165 1.96 5.80 -12.72
CA ASN A 165 1.65 6.50 -13.95
C ASN A 165 0.22 7.07 -13.97
N ARG A 166 -0.75 6.41 -13.31
CA ARG A 166 -2.13 6.92 -13.18
C ARG A 166 -2.26 8.01 -12.12
N MET A 167 -1.36 8.06 -11.14
CA MET A 167 -1.30 9.12 -10.13
C MET A 167 -0.61 10.39 -10.62
N ALA A 168 0.26 10.28 -11.63
CA ALA A 168 1.00 11.41 -12.18
C ALA A 168 0.08 12.55 -12.59
N GLY A 169 0.39 13.77 -12.12
CA GLY A 169 -0.42 14.97 -12.34
C GLY A 169 -1.72 15.04 -11.52
N ARG A 170 -1.99 14.04 -10.66
CA ARG A 170 -3.19 13.99 -9.80
C ARG A 170 -2.82 14.02 -8.32
N ALA A 171 -1.68 13.46 -7.96
CA ALA A 171 -1.10 13.52 -6.63
C ALA A 171 0.24 14.24 -6.68
N ALA A 172 0.65 14.86 -5.58
CA ALA A 172 1.95 15.52 -5.45
C ALA A 172 3.06 14.52 -5.10
N PHE A 173 2.71 13.45 -4.41
CA PHE A 173 3.60 12.35 -4.03
C PHE A 173 2.79 11.08 -3.80
N ALA A 174 3.48 9.93 -3.74
CA ALA A 174 2.86 8.67 -3.37
C ALA A 174 3.60 8.04 -2.18
N THR A 175 2.88 7.35 -1.30
CA THR A 175 3.44 6.60 -0.19
C THR A 175 3.08 5.14 -0.27
N VAL A 176 3.90 4.31 0.37
CA VAL A 176 3.66 2.90 0.57
C VAL A 176 4.25 2.45 1.89
N SER A 177 3.54 1.55 2.56
CA SER A 177 4.04 0.86 3.75
C SER A 177 4.04 -0.65 3.53
N GLY A 178 4.95 -1.34 4.18
CA GLY A 178 5.01 -2.79 4.15
C GLY A 178 5.81 -3.33 5.32
N GLN A 179 5.55 -4.56 5.70
CA GLN A 179 6.24 -5.21 6.81
C GLN A 179 7.72 -5.36 6.52
N VAL A 180 8.57 -4.90 7.43
CA VAL A 180 10.01 -5.16 7.42
C VAL A 180 10.21 -6.68 7.62
N ASN A 181 11.22 -7.26 7.02
CA ASN A 181 11.48 -8.70 7.06
C ASN A 181 10.42 -9.61 6.42
N ASN A 182 9.52 -9.05 5.60
CA ASN A 182 8.61 -9.87 4.81
C ASN A 182 9.39 -10.72 3.79
N ILE A 183 9.15 -12.04 3.80
CA ILE A 183 9.85 -13.01 2.95
C ILE A 183 9.74 -12.70 1.45
N THR A 184 8.69 -12.00 1.02
CA THR A 184 8.49 -11.61 -0.38
C THR A 184 9.31 -10.39 -0.79
N ASN A 185 10.00 -9.74 0.16
CA ASN A 185 10.80 -8.53 -0.03
C ASN A 185 10.07 -7.40 -0.78
N PRO A 186 8.94 -6.92 -0.25
CA PRO A 186 8.17 -5.84 -0.88
C PRO A 186 8.94 -4.52 -0.90
N GLU A 187 9.77 -4.23 0.12
CA GLU A 187 10.59 -3.03 0.15
C GLU A 187 11.53 -2.95 -1.05
N GLY A 188 12.22 -4.05 -1.38
CA GLY A 188 13.09 -4.11 -2.54
C GLY A 188 12.33 -3.93 -3.87
N LEU A 189 11.05 -4.31 -3.94
CA LEU A 189 10.20 -4.02 -5.09
C LEU A 189 9.95 -2.51 -5.22
N TYR A 190 9.50 -1.85 -4.15
CA TYR A 190 9.15 -0.43 -4.18
C TYR A 190 10.38 0.46 -4.45
N ARG A 191 11.54 0.13 -3.87
CA ARG A 191 12.79 0.85 -4.17
C ARG A 191 13.17 0.77 -5.64
N ARG A 192 12.98 -0.38 -6.30
CA ARG A 192 13.19 -0.52 -7.76
C ARG A 192 12.14 0.23 -8.60
N CYS A 193 11.03 0.63 -8.01
CA CYS A 193 10.04 1.51 -8.64
C CYS A 193 10.26 3.00 -8.32
N GLY A 194 11.38 3.37 -7.66
CA GLY A 194 11.72 4.76 -7.38
C GLY A 194 11.30 5.28 -6.00
N PHE A 195 10.70 4.45 -5.15
CA PHE A 195 10.40 4.85 -3.77
C PHE A 195 11.68 4.99 -2.95
N THR A 196 11.73 6.03 -2.12
CA THR A 196 12.84 6.39 -1.24
C THR A 196 12.36 6.59 0.20
N GLY A 197 13.30 6.73 1.13
CA GLY A 197 13.04 6.93 2.56
C GLY A 197 13.63 5.83 3.41
N SER A 198 13.62 6.04 4.72
CA SER A 198 14.18 5.11 5.72
C SER A 198 13.31 5.00 6.97
N ASP A 199 12.11 5.55 6.92
CA ASP A 199 11.21 5.55 8.07
C ASP A 199 10.67 4.17 8.35
N VAL A 200 10.67 3.80 9.63
CA VAL A 200 10.11 2.55 10.14
C VAL A 200 9.15 2.87 11.28
N TRP A 201 8.01 2.24 11.24
CA TRP A 201 6.97 2.33 12.25
C TRP A 201 6.75 0.98 12.91
N HIS A 202 6.77 0.94 14.23
CA HIS A 202 6.52 -0.23 15.05
C HIS A 202 5.04 -0.32 15.39
N ILE A 203 4.36 -1.35 14.88
CA ILE A 203 2.98 -1.67 15.27
C ILE A 203 3.07 -2.63 16.44
N LEU A 204 2.85 -2.11 17.64
CA LEU A 204 2.95 -2.83 18.88
C LEU A 204 1.59 -3.37 19.29
N LYS A 205 1.49 -4.67 19.49
CA LYS A 205 0.27 -5.37 19.93
C LYS A 205 0.50 -5.95 21.32
N LYS A 206 -0.33 -5.56 22.29
CA LYS A 206 -0.24 -6.09 23.64
C LYS A 206 -0.47 -7.60 23.62
N ARG A 207 0.42 -8.33 24.28
CA ARG A 207 0.31 -9.80 24.45
C ARG A 207 -0.88 -10.18 25.31
#